data_239dfdacaff426bbfa4ac6ef365f7a5f
#
_entry.id   239dfdacaff426bbfa4ac6ef365f7a5f
#
_cell.length_a   1.000
_cell.length_b   1.000
_cell.length_c   1.000
_cell.angle_alpha   90.00
_cell.angle_beta   90.00
_cell.angle_gamma   90.00
#
_symmetry.space_group_name_H-M   'P 1'
#
loop_
_entity.id
_entity.type
_entity.pdbx_description
1 polymer ?
#
loop_
_entity_poly.entity_id
_entity_poly.type
_entity_poly.pdbx_seq_one_letter_code
_entity_poly.pdbx_strand_id
1 'polypeptide(L)'
;KLKYVMPEVDYPTGTVQVQLDKEGVPTYDIKQGVAWDNIPFTSDIREIAVNAGAVCWGSLAQRSEVSRKTIYTFLDHTPEDCLKIFDINLRQNFYTPDVITESLKRCNVLKINDEELITIGRLFGYPGLDIENKCWLILGKYNLDMLVLTCGVNGSYVFAPGVKSFQETPKVE
;
A
#
# COMPACT_ATOMS: atom_id res chain seq x y z
N LYS A 1 12.61 -9.05 20.61
CA LYS A 1 11.69 -8.49 19.57
C LYS A 1 12.11 -8.80 18.13
N LEU A 2 13.11 -9.66 17.89
CA LEU A 2 13.59 -10.04 16.55
C LEU A 2 13.15 -11.47 16.15
N LYS A 3 12.23 -12.08 16.91
CA LYS A 3 11.79 -13.48 16.71
C LYS A 3 11.34 -13.77 15.27
N TYR A 4 10.74 -12.78 14.61
CA TYR A 4 10.17 -12.92 13.27
C TYR A 4 10.98 -12.20 12.18
N VAL A 5 12.19 -11.72 12.51
CA VAL A 5 13.14 -11.21 11.54
C VAL A 5 14.03 -12.34 11.11
N MET A 6 13.86 -12.80 9.87
CA MET A 6 14.68 -13.88 9.33
C MET A 6 15.92 -13.27 8.66
N PRO A 7 17.14 -13.72 9.05
CA PRO A 7 18.34 -13.40 8.29
C PRO A 7 18.23 -14.02 6.89
N GLU A 8 18.52 -13.23 5.86
CA GLU A 8 18.62 -13.70 4.49
C GLU A 8 20.09 -13.67 4.08
N VAL A 9 20.61 -14.80 3.57
CA VAL A 9 22.04 -14.94 3.24
C VAL A 9 22.29 -14.92 1.74
N ASP A 10 21.28 -15.23 0.94
CA ASP A 10 21.41 -15.31 -0.53
C ASP A 10 21.16 -13.97 -1.23
N TYR A 11 20.52 -13.03 -0.55
CA TYR A 11 20.15 -11.72 -1.10
C TYR A 11 20.66 -10.57 -0.20
N PRO A 12 21.18 -9.49 -0.80
CA PRO A 12 21.67 -8.35 -0.03
C PRO A 12 20.51 -7.59 0.64
N THR A 13 20.84 -6.88 1.71
CA THR A 13 19.92 -5.91 2.32
C THR A 13 19.47 -4.86 1.30
N GLY A 14 18.20 -4.54 1.28
CA GLY A 14 17.64 -3.52 0.40
C GLY A 14 18.23 -2.14 0.68
N THR A 15 18.64 -1.46 -0.38
CA THR A 15 19.18 -0.08 -0.31
C THR A 15 18.41 0.83 -1.24
N VAL A 16 18.35 2.11 -0.88
CA VAL A 16 17.82 3.18 -1.71
C VAL A 16 18.94 4.21 -1.89
N GLN A 17 19.30 4.49 -3.15
CA GLN A 17 20.20 5.58 -3.47
C GLN A 17 19.38 6.84 -3.72
N VAL A 18 19.79 7.95 -3.09
CA VAL A 18 19.13 9.24 -3.25
C VAL A 18 20.07 10.17 -3.99
N GLN A 19 19.62 10.73 -5.09
CA GLN A 19 20.30 11.77 -5.85
C GLN A 19 19.48 13.04 -5.76
N LEU A 20 20.12 14.15 -5.43
CA LEU A 20 19.47 15.46 -5.45
C LEU A 20 19.80 16.16 -6.76
N ASP A 21 18.81 16.77 -7.39
CA ASP A 21 19.03 17.65 -8.51
C ASP A 21 19.54 19.04 -8.04
N LYS A 22 19.69 19.98 -8.99
CA LYS A 22 20.21 21.33 -8.69
C LYS A 22 19.26 22.17 -7.83
N GLU A 23 17.97 21.82 -7.84
CA GLU A 23 16.90 22.43 -7.07
C GLU A 23 16.70 21.75 -5.71
N GLY A 24 17.48 20.67 -5.41
CA GLY A 24 17.36 19.88 -4.18
C GLY A 24 16.24 18.85 -4.19
N VAL A 25 15.65 18.57 -5.34
CA VAL A 25 14.58 17.57 -5.47
C VAL A 25 15.20 16.17 -5.50
N PRO A 26 14.76 15.25 -4.60
CA PRO A 26 15.31 13.91 -4.53
C PRO A 26 14.77 12.98 -5.62
N THR A 27 15.67 12.27 -6.27
CA THR A 27 15.37 11.10 -7.10
C THR A 27 15.84 9.85 -6.35
N TYR A 28 14.99 8.83 -6.32
CA TYR A 28 15.25 7.58 -5.60
C TYR A 28 15.53 6.45 -6.57
N ASP A 29 16.62 5.73 -6.38
CA ASP A 29 16.89 4.44 -7.03
C ASP A 29 16.74 3.32 -6.01
N ILE A 30 15.68 2.54 -6.14
CA ILE A 30 15.30 1.46 -5.23
C ILE A 30 15.83 0.14 -5.81
N LYS A 31 16.89 -0.40 -5.20
CA LYS A 31 17.57 -1.62 -5.67
C LYS A 31 16.62 -2.80 -5.74
N GLN A 32 16.70 -3.56 -6.82
CA GLN A 32 15.96 -4.82 -7.01
C GLN A 32 16.85 -6.03 -6.68
N GLY A 33 16.22 -7.22 -6.50
CA GLY A 33 16.93 -8.46 -6.19
C GLY A 33 17.52 -8.45 -4.78
N VAL A 34 16.81 -7.90 -3.82
CA VAL A 34 17.22 -7.76 -2.42
C VAL A 34 16.41 -8.67 -1.51
N ALA A 35 16.80 -8.79 -0.24
CA ALA A 35 16.18 -9.72 0.72
C ALA A 35 14.65 -9.59 0.81
N TRP A 36 14.11 -8.39 0.87
CA TRP A 36 12.66 -8.20 0.96
C TRP A 36 11.88 -8.45 -0.35
N ASP A 37 12.58 -8.69 -1.47
CA ASP A 37 11.97 -9.24 -2.70
C ASP A 37 11.73 -10.76 -2.59
N ASN A 38 12.29 -11.42 -1.56
CA ASN A 38 12.32 -12.88 -1.41
C ASN A 38 11.79 -13.34 -0.05
N ILE A 39 10.76 -12.68 0.48
CA ILE A 39 10.14 -13.04 1.77
C ILE A 39 9.44 -14.40 1.63
N PRO A 40 9.92 -15.47 2.32
CA PRO A 40 9.28 -16.78 2.26
C PRO A 40 8.03 -16.83 3.15
N PHE A 41 7.07 -17.69 2.81
CA PHE A 41 5.94 -17.98 3.69
C PHE A 41 6.28 -19.19 4.57
N THR A 42 6.54 -18.95 5.86
CA THR A 42 6.93 -19.96 6.84
C THR A 42 5.79 -20.30 7.81
N SER A 43 5.97 -21.36 8.62
CA SER A 43 5.06 -21.70 9.71
C SER A 43 4.88 -20.55 10.72
N ASP A 44 5.97 -19.84 11.05
CA ASP A 44 5.93 -18.71 11.97
C ASP A 44 5.13 -17.53 11.40
N ILE A 45 5.31 -17.25 10.10
CA ILE A 45 4.53 -16.22 9.41
C ILE A 45 3.05 -16.60 9.35
N ARG A 46 2.74 -17.88 9.15
CA ARG A 46 1.36 -18.38 9.21
C ARG A 46 0.76 -18.22 10.60
N GLU A 47 1.51 -18.52 11.66
CA GLU A 47 1.07 -18.32 13.04
C GLU A 47 0.72 -16.85 13.32
N ILE A 48 1.55 -15.91 12.81
CA ILE A 48 1.26 -14.48 12.91
C ILE A 48 -0.03 -14.15 12.16
N ALA A 49 -0.18 -14.65 10.93
CA ALA A 49 -1.33 -14.32 10.08
C ALA A 49 -2.66 -14.72 10.74
N VAL A 50 -2.77 -15.95 11.25
CA VAL A 50 -4.03 -16.45 11.85
C VAL A 50 -4.40 -15.76 13.17
N ASN A 51 -3.47 -15.04 13.79
CA ASN A 51 -3.68 -14.29 15.03
C ASN A 51 -3.61 -12.76 14.82
N ALA A 52 -3.54 -12.29 13.57
CA ALA A 52 -3.40 -10.86 13.29
C ALA A 52 -4.72 -10.12 13.51
N GLY A 53 -4.74 -9.12 14.41
CA GLY A 53 -5.86 -8.18 14.53
C GLY A 53 -5.81 -7.05 13.52
N ALA A 54 -4.61 -6.74 12.98
CA ALA A 54 -4.42 -5.76 11.91
C ALA A 54 -3.21 -6.11 11.06
N VAL A 55 -3.27 -5.79 9.77
CA VAL A 55 -2.17 -5.91 8.82
C VAL A 55 -2.14 -4.69 7.90
N CYS A 56 -0.93 -4.18 7.63
CA CYS A 56 -0.71 -3.11 6.69
C CYS A 56 0.33 -3.55 5.66
N TRP A 57 0.05 -3.31 4.37
CA TRP A 57 0.99 -3.59 3.28
C TRP A 57 0.90 -2.54 2.18
N GLY A 58 1.92 -2.49 1.32
CA GLY A 58 1.99 -1.57 0.18
C GLY A 58 2.21 -2.30 -1.15
N SER A 59 2.27 -1.51 -2.23
CA SER A 59 2.49 -2.04 -3.59
C SER A 59 3.94 -2.48 -3.82
N LEU A 60 4.91 -1.76 -3.25
CA LEU A 60 6.33 -1.92 -3.58
C LEU A 60 6.87 -3.33 -3.30
N ALA A 61 6.54 -3.92 -2.15
CA ALA A 61 7.00 -5.26 -1.78
C ALA A 61 6.39 -6.37 -2.66
N GLN A 62 5.39 -6.04 -3.46
CA GLN A 62 4.71 -6.96 -4.38
C GLN A 62 5.34 -6.98 -5.78
N ARG A 63 6.40 -6.18 -6.04
CA ARG A 63 7.08 -6.16 -7.34
C ARG A 63 7.72 -7.51 -7.67
N SER A 64 8.21 -8.24 -6.67
CA SER A 64 8.68 -9.61 -6.81
C SER A 64 7.54 -10.61 -6.61
N GLU A 65 7.51 -11.66 -7.44
CA GLU A 65 6.50 -12.71 -7.36
C GLU A 65 6.57 -13.49 -6.05
N VAL A 66 7.77 -13.73 -5.53
CA VAL A 66 7.99 -14.48 -4.28
C VAL A 66 7.33 -13.75 -3.11
N SER A 67 7.71 -12.50 -2.87
CA SER A 67 7.14 -11.70 -1.77
C SER A 67 5.66 -11.42 -1.97
N ARG A 68 5.21 -11.16 -3.22
CA ARG A 68 3.79 -10.98 -3.55
C ARG A 68 2.96 -12.21 -3.17
N LYS A 69 3.42 -13.40 -3.52
CA LYS A 69 2.75 -14.66 -3.15
C LYS A 69 2.68 -14.83 -1.63
N THR A 70 3.76 -14.52 -0.93
CA THR A 70 3.78 -14.54 0.54
C THR A 70 2.78 -13.55 1.14
N ILE A 71 2.73 -12.31 0.64
CA ILE A 71 1.78 -11.29 1.10
C ILE A 71 0.34 -11.78 0.90
N TYR A 72 -0.02 -12.28 -0.29
CA TYR A 72 -1.37 -12.78 -0.55
C TYR A 72 -1.71 -13.97 0.33
N THR A 73 -0.79 -14.94 0.45
CA THR A 73 -1.00 -16.09 1.34
C THR A 73 -1.17 -15.67 2.80
N PHE A 74 -0.42 -14.66 3.25
CA PHE A 74 -0.59 -14.08 4.58
C PHE A 74 -2.00 -13.51 4.76
N LEU A 75 -2.44 -12.65 3.83
CA LEU A 75 -3.76 -12.02 3.87
C LEU A 75 -4.90 -13.03 3.84
N ASP A 76 -4.74 -14.09 3.05
CA ASP A 76 -5.73 -15.17 2.93
C ASP A 76 -5.84 -16.03 4.21
N HIS A 77 -4.85 -15.94 5.13
CA HIS A 77 -4.85 -16.63 6.43
C HIS A 77 -5.27 -15.73 7.60
N THR A 78 -5.48 -14.43 7.39
CA THR A 78 -5.91 -13.54 8.47
C THR A 78 -7.36 -13.79 8.87
N PRO A 79 -7.76 -13.54 10.14
CA PRO A 79 -9.15 -13.60 10.57
C PRO A 79 -10.06 -12.69 9.73
N GLU A 80 -11.34 -13.01 9.70
CA GLU A 80 -12.34 -12.21 8.96
C GLU A 80 -12.44 -10.79 9.50
N ASP A 81 -12.37 -10.62 10.81
CA ASP A 81 -12.40 -9.34 11.53
C ASP A 81 -11.06 -8.59 11.56
N CYS A 82 -10.02 -9.12 10.92
CA CYS A 82 -8.72 -8.47 10.82
C CYS A 82 -8.81 -7.14 10.05
N LEU A 83 -8.26 -6.07 10.61
CA LEU A 83 -8.12 -4.79 9.93
C LEU A 83 -7.05 -4.87 8.84
N LYS A 84 -7.45 -4.88 7.57
CA LYS A 84 -6.59 -5.06 6.39
C LYS A 84 -6.39 -3.73 5.68
N ILE A 85 -5.25 -3.07 5.94
CA ILE A 85 -4.93 -1.73 5.45
C ILE A 85 -3.99 -1.84 4.25
N PHE A 86 -4.47 -1.45 3.07
CA PHE A 86 -3.63 -1.28 1.88
C PHE A 86 -3.20 0.19 1.77
N ASP A 87 -1.95 0.50 2.17
CA ASP A 87 -1.29 1.77 1.85
C ASP A 87 -0.66 1.63 0.46
N ILE A 88 -1.33 2.17 -0.56
CA ILE A 88 -0.98 1.91 -1.97
C ILE A 88 0.47 2.27 -2.29
N ASN A 89 0.94 3.42 -1.83
CA ASN A 89 2.32 3.87 -1.79
C ASN A 89 3.11 3.56 -3.07
N LEU A 90 2.64 4.08 -4.21
CA LEU A 90 3.25 3.85 -5.52
C LEU A 90 4.70 4.35 -5.55
N ARG A 91 5.60 3.53 -6.07
CA ARG A 91 7.01 3.87 -6.24
C ARG A 91 7.49 3.49 -7.62
N GLN A 92 8.03 4.46 -8.37
CA GLN A 92 8.54 4.25 -9.72
C GLN A 92 7.51 3.49 -10.58
N ASN A 93 7.95 2.42 -11.26
CA ASN A 93 7.09 1.54 -12.07
C ASN A 93 6.89 0.15 -11.42
N PHE A 94 7.08 0.05 -10.08
CA PHE A 94 6.99 -1.21 -9.35
C PHE A 94 5.56 -1.59 -8.96
N TYR A 95 4.60 -1.31 -9.82
CA TYR A 95 3.20 -1.71 -9.67
C TYR A 95 2.58 -2.05 -11.02
N THR A 96 1.54 -2.85 -10.99
CA THR A 96 0.74 -3.20 -12.17
C THR A 96 -0.75 -3.08 -11.83
N PRO A 97 -1.63 -2.95 -12.85
CA PRO A 97 -3.08 -2.98 -12.61
C PRO A 97 -3.54 -4.19 -11.80
N ASP A 98 -2.94 -5.36 -12.06
CA ASP A 98 -3.28 -6.60 -11.38
C ASP A 98 -2.89 -6.58 -9.89
N VAL A 99 -1.66 -6.11 -9.57
CA VAL A 99 -1.19 -5.97 -8.18
C VAL A 99 -2.11 -5.04 -7.39
N ILE A 100 -2.48 -3.90 -7.97
CA ILE A 100 -3.38 -2.95 -7.33
C ILE A 100 -4.78 -3.55 -7.15
N THR A 101 -5.33 -4.18 -8.20
CA THR A 101 -6.65 -4.80 -8.16
C THR A 101 -6.74 -5.90 -7.11
N GLU A 102 -5.74 -6.79 -7.07
CA GLU A 102 -5.72 -7.91 -6.12
C GLU A 102 -5.52 -7.44 -4.67
N SER A 103 -4.78 -6.35 -4.46
CA SER A 103 -4.66 -5.72 -3.14
C SER A 103 -5.96 -5.04 -2.71
N LEU A 104 -6.64 -4.33 -3.61
CA LEU A 104 -7.94 -3.70 -3.34
C LEU A 104 -9.05 -4.71 -3.02
N LYS A 105 -9.01 -5.90 -3.62
CA LYS A 105 -9.95 -6.99 -3.31
C LYS A 105 -9.73 -7.61 -1.92
N ARG A 106 -8.52 -7.48 -1.36
CA ARG A 106 -8.13 -8.08 -0.07
C ARG A 106 -8.16 -7.12 1.10
N CYS A 107 -8.17 -5.82 0.85
CA CYS A 107 -8.23 -4.83 1.93
C CYS A 107 -9.67 -4.48 2.31
N ASN A 108 -9.85 -4.02 3.54
CA ASN A 108 -11.07 -3.33 3.99
C ASN A 108 -10.81 -1.82 4.23
N VAL A 109 -9.54 -1.41 4.32
CA VAL A 109 -9.14 -0.01 4.38
C VAL A 109 -8.12 0.29 3.29
N LEU A 110 -8.39 1.32 2.46
CA LEU A 110 -7.44 1.87 1.51
C LEU A 110 -6.89 3.19 2.03
N LYS A 111 -5.57 3.36 2.05
CA LYS A 111 -4.92 4.66 2.19
C LYS A 111 -4.25 5.02 0.87
N ILE A 112 -4.52 6.22 0.37
CA ILE A 112 -4.04 6.73 -0.92
C ILE A 112 -3.82 8.25 -0.83
N ASN A 113 -2.86 8.79 -1.58
CA ASN A 113 -2.74 10.22 -1.74
C ASN A 113 -3.41 10.72 -3.04
N ASP A 114 -3.53 12.02 -3.21
CA ASP A 114 -4.21 12.65 -4.34
C ASP A 114 -3.50 12.39 -5.68
N GLU A 115 -2.18 12.38 -5.75
CA GLU A 115 -1.41 12.06 -6.95
C GLU A 115 -1.57 10.58 -7.35
N GLU A 116 -1.51 9.69 -6.36
CA GLU A 116 -1.76 8.25 -6.56
C GLU A 116 -3.19 8.00 -7.05
N LEU A 117 -4.18 8.73 -6.50
CA LEU A 117 -5.58 8.61 -6.90
C LEU A 117 -5.78 9.04 -8.36
N ILE A 118 -5.08 10.09 -8.83
CA ILE A 118 -5.07 10.50 -10.24
C ILE A 118 -4.49 9.37 -11.11
N THR A 119 -3.37 8.79 -10.69
CA THR A 119 -2.72 7.68 -11.39
C THR A 119 -3.64 6.46 -11.50
N ILE A 120 -4.29 6.09 -10.40
CA ILE A 120 -5.27 4.99 -10.37
C ILE A 120 -6.48 5.29 -11.25
N GLY A 121 -6.96 6.53 -11.26
CA GLY A 121 -8.05 6.95 -12.15
C GLY A 121 -7.72 6.76 -13.64
N ARG A 122 -6.48 7.05 -14.04
CA ARG A 122 -6.01 6.81 -15.42
C ARG A 122 -5.87 5.31 -15.69
N LEU A 123 -5.27 4.57 -14.75
CA LEU A 123 -5.00 3.14 -14.90
C LEU A 123 -6.27 2.30 -15.06
N PHE A 124 -7.35 2.69 -14.39
CA PHE A 124 -8.63 1.97 -14.39
C PHE A 124 -9.72 2.58 -15.27
N GLY A 125 -9.39 3.58 -16.08
CA GLY A 125 -10.26 4.10 -17.15
C GLY A 125 -11.31 5.12 -16.70
N TYR A 126 -11.11 5.82 -15.56
CA TYR A 126 -11.96 6.92 -15.12
C TYR A 126 -11.17 8.23 -14.82
N PRO A 127 -10.34 8.69 -15.81
CA PRO A 127 -9.51 9.88 -15.60
C PRO A 127 -10.34 11.16 -15.41
N GLY A 128 -11.54 11.24 -15.99
CA GLY A 128 -12.38 12.42 -15.98
C GLY A 128 -13.20 12.64 -14.71
N LEU A 129 -13.25 11.67 -13.79
CA LEU A 129 -13.90 11.90 -12.50
C LEU A 129 -13.07 12.84 -11.63
N ASP A 130 -13.74 13.71 -10.86
CA ASP A 130 -13.10 14.46 -9.80
C ASP A 130 -12.58 13.54 -8.67
N ILE A 131 -11.79 14.12 -7.76
CA ILE A 131 -11.13 13.39 -6.68
C ILE A 131 -12.17 12.70 -5.77
N GLU A 132 -13.21 13.41 -5.38
CA GLU A 132 -14.24 12.88 -4.47
C GLU A 132 -15.02 11.72 -5.09
N ASN A 133 -15.45 11.87 -6.33
CA ASN A 133 -16.18 10.81 -7.04
C ASN A 133 -15.29 9.59 -7.31
N LYS A 134 -13.97 9.77 -7.53
CA LYS A 134 -13.02 8.62 -7.57
C LYS A 134 -12.98 7.86 -6.26
N CYS A 135 -12.94 8.58 -5.11
CA CYS A 135 -12.94 7.94 -3.79
C CYS A 135 -14.22 7.13 -3.55
N TRP A 136 -15.38 7.71 -3.82
CA TRP A 136 -16.66 7.01 -3.70
C TRP A 136 -16.78 5.80 -4.62
N LEU A 137 -16.30 5.93 -5.86
CA LEU A 137 -16.29 4.82 -6.82
C LEU A 137 -15.43 3.65 -6.33
N ILE A 138 -14.20 3.93 -5.85
CA ILE A 138 -13.29 2.89 -5.37
C ILE A 138 -13.87 2.24 -4.12
N LEU A 139 -14.33 3.03 -3.15
CA LEU A 139 -14.94 2.54 -1.92
C LEU A 139 -16.10 1.58 -2.21
N GLY A 140 -17.02 1.98 -3.08
CA GLY A 140 -18.16 1.13 -3.44
C GLY A 140 -17.78 -0.08 -4.28
N LYS A 141 -16.91 0.09 -5.29
CA LYS A 141 -16.48 -0.99 -6.20
C LYS A 141 -15.81 -2.15 -5.47
N TYR A 142 -15.01 -1.85 -4.46
CA TYR A 142 -14.24 -2.86 -3.70
C TYR A 142 -14.84 -3.17 -2.33
N ASN A 143 -16.02 -2.63 -2.03
CA ASN A 143 -16.73 -2.81 -0.75
C ASN A 143 -15.84 -2.52 0.46
N LEU A 144 -15.14 -1.39 0.42
CA LEU A 144 -14.25 -0.99 1.49
C LEU A 144 -15.05 -0.43 2.68
N ASP A 145 -14.58 -0.71 3.89
CA ASP A 145 -15.09 -0.09 5.11
C ASP A 145 -14.63 1.37 5.21
N MET A 146 -13.44 1.69 4.68
CA MET A 146 -12.85 3.01 4.75
C MET A 146 -11.87 3.29 3.60
N LEU A 147 -11.86 4.53 3.12
CA LEU A 147 -10.82 5.08 2.27
C LEU A 147 -10.26 6.35 2.90
N VAL A 148 -8.96 6.39 3.13
CA VAL A 148 -8.23 7.55 3.64
C VAL A 148 -7.47 8.21 2.48
N LEU A 149 -7.86 9.44 2.15
CA LEU A 149 -7.20 10.26 1.14
C LEU A 149 -6.34 11.32 1.82
N THR A 150 -5.04 11.34 1.55
CA THR A 150 -4.12 12.37 2.03
C THR A 150 -3.80 13.36 0.91
N CYS A 151 -3.84 14.68 1.22
CA CYS A 151 -3.63 15.76 0.26
C CYS A 151 -2.50 16.71 0.71
N GLY A 152 -1.46 16.20 1.36
CA GLY A 152 -0.32 16.96 1.84
C GLY A 152 -0.74 18.13 2.73
N VAL A 153 -0.36 19.34 2.35
CA VAL A 153 -0.70 20.56 3.10
C VAL A 153 -2.20 20.91 3.08
N ASN A 154 -2.96 20.30 2.18
CA ASN A 154 -4.40 20.53 2.01
C ASN A 154 -5.26 19.63 2.92
N GLY A 155 -4.65 18.89 3.84
CA GLY A 155 -5.39 18.06 4.79
C GLY A 155 -5.59 16.61 4.34
N SER A 156 -6.53 15.96 5.00
CA SER A 156 -6.88 14.55 4.73
C SER A 156 -8.38 14.36 4.80
N TYR A 157 -8.88 13.46 3.98
CA TYR A 157 -10.28 13.04 3.97
C TYR A 157 -10.39 11.56 4.35
N VAL A 158 -11.46 11.24 5.05
CA VAL A 158 -11.87 9.86 5.30
C VAL A 158 -13.25 9.66 4.70
N PHE A 159 -13.39 8.62 3.88
CA PHE A 159 -14.65 8.18 3.29
C PHE A 159 -15.01 6.82 3.89
N ALA A 160 -16.24 6.69 4.35
CA ALA A 160 -16.85 5.43 4.77
C ALA A 160 -18.28 5.37 4.21
N PRO A 161 -18.98 4.22 4.17
CA PRO A 161 -20.31 4.14 3.61
C PRO A 161 -21.25 5.23 4.15
N GLY A 162 -21.65 6.17 3.28
CA GLY A 162 -22.54 7.28 3.62
C GLY A 162 -21.92 8.42 4.46
N VAL A 163 -20.62 8.40 4.74
CA VAL A 163 -19.96 9.41 5.60
C VAL A 163 -18.67 9.91 4.94
N LYS A 164 -18.47 11.22 5.01
CA LYS A 164 -17.19 11.87 4.68
C LYS A 164 -16.76 12.76 5.84
N SER A 165 -15.50 12.68 6.23
CA SER A 165 -14.86 13.54 7.23
C SER A 165 -13.63 14.21 6.63
N PHE A 166 -13.27 15.38 7.14
CA PHE A 166 -12.09 16.14 6.73
C PHE A 166 -11.32 16.62 7.95
N GLN A 167 -10.00 16.57 7.84
CA GLN A 167 -9.07 17.13 8.82
C GLN A 167 -8.01 17.97 8.13
N GLU A 168 -7.87 19.22 8.55
CA GLU A 168 -6.78 20.09 8.10
C GLU A 168 -5.42 19.55 8.55
N THR A 169 -4.39 19.81 7.73
CA THR A 169 -3.01 19.50 8.13
C THR A 169 -2.57 20.45 9.25
N PRO A 170 -2.09 19.91 10.39
CA PRO A 170 -1.58 20.74 11.47
C PRO A 170 -0.43 21.63 10.99
N LYS A 171 -0.45 22.92 11.36
CA LYS A 171 0.70 23.80 11.16
C LYS A 171 1.75 23.47 12.20
N VAL A 172 2.94 23.11 11.76
CA VAL A 172 4.10 22.90 12.64
C VAL A 172 4.93 24.18 12.56
N GLU A 173 5.22 24.77 13.75
CA GLU A 173 6.15 25.89 13.89
C GLU A 173 7.61 25.43 13.86
#